data_0df1ec7596e908029c4072324cb3ab06
#
_entry.id   0df1ec7596e908029c4072324cb3ab06
#
_cell.length_a   1.000
_cell.length_b   1.000
_cell.length_c   1.000
_cell.angle_alpha   90.00
_cell.angle_beta   90.00
_cell.angle_gamma   90.00
#
_symmetry.space_group_name_H-M   'P 1'
#
loop_
_entity.id
_entity.type
_entity.pdbx_description
1 polymer ?
#
loop_
_entity_poly.entity_id
_entity_poly.type
_entity_poly.pdbx_seq_one_letter_code
_entity_poly.pdbx_strand_id
1 'polypeptide(L)'
;MKAPIEEINAFVDRNKEEMLLFWEQLVNRQAGSKEVDRVNRIMHFLKEHFEQEGIDCRLVDSKGSADVLVAELNADVPGAPLLLSGHCDTVFPSGSYPEDPFHIEDGFARGPGVLDMKCGVAQIFYLLVALKHFGYRDRPVKAILVGDEETSHYGGIADQILKDEAKGALCCFNMESGRLDHCMTVGRKGCLDCHITVRGVAAHAGNDYVKGRNAIVEMAQKLPLLQALTIYEEGLTVSVGTIKGGTVSNAVPDYCYAELDVRYKKQKHMDYVKEKMREICDKTFIEGTTTTIEFVAPMPPFEETKANHQLLSHINRVAKDCGYEPFGAIYVGGGSDASYISSMGVPTVCSMSAEGSGAHTMEEKASVESFYSRWIIALASIMEIDQYAGSK
;
A
#
# COMPACT_ATOMS: atom_id res chain seq x y z
N MET A 1 -27.87 1.75 9.36
CA MET A 1 -28.10 1.63 10.84
C MET A 1 -27.32 2.73 11.53
N LYS A 2 -27.81 3.32 12.62
CA LYS A 2 -27.03 4.27 13.45
C LYS A 2 -27.01 3.73 14.87
N ALA A 3 -25.83 3.40 15.40
CA ALA A 3 -25.68 3.14 16.82
C ALA A 3 -25.46 4.47 17.57
N PRO A 4 -26.06 4.67 18.75
CA PRO A 4 -25.72 5.79 19.60
C PRO A 4 -24.22 5.77 19.93
N ILE A 5 -23.56 6.93 19.92
CA ILE A 5 -22.12 7.04 20.22
C ILE A 5 -21.79 6.48 21.60
N GLU A 6 -22.71 6.60 22.56
CA GLU A 6 -22.56 6.05 23.91
C GLU A 6 -22.44 4.53 23.91
N GLU A 7 -23.14 3.82 23.01
CA GLU A 7 -23.06 2.37 22.88
C GLU A 7 -21.73 1.95 22.24
N ILE A 8 -21.26 2.72 21.23
CA ILE A 8 -19.96 2.50 20.60
C ILE A 8 -18.84 2.70 21.64
N ASN A 9 -18.88 3.79 22.41
CA ASN A 9 -17.92 4.04 23.48
C ASN A 9 -17.95 2.94 24.54
N ALA A 10 -19.15 2.51 24.95
CA ALA A 10 -19.29 1.41 25.92
C ALA A 10 -18.76 0.07 25.36
N PHE A 11 -18.81 -0.16 24.05
CA PHE A 11 -18.18 -1.32 23.42
C PHE A 11 -16.65 -1.20 23.52
N VAL A 12 -16.06 -0.05 23.18
CA VAL A 12 -14.63 0.20 23.32
C VAL A 12 -14.19 0.01 24.76
N ASP A 13 -14.85 0.62 25.74
CA ASP A 13 -14.47 0.53 27.13
C ASP A 13 -14.46 -0.91 27.66
N ARG A 14 -15.38 -1.76 27.21
CA ARG A 14 -15.43 -3.18 27.57
C ARG A 14 -14.34 -4.02 26.90
N ASN A 15 -13.94 -3.69 25.68
CA ASN A 15 -13.00 -4.48 24.88
C ASN A 15 -11.61 -3.85 24.78
N LYS A 16 -11.38 -2.71 25.43
CA LYS A 16 -10.17 -1.90 25.28
C LYS A 16 -8.88 -2.68 25.50
N GLU A 17 -8.84 -3.49 26.54
CA GLU A 17 -7.66 -4.31 26.87
C GLU A 17 -7.45 -5.43 25.86
N GLU A 18 -8.53 -6.07 25.39
CA GLU A 18 -8.46 -7.13 24.39
C GLU A 18 -8.03 -6.58 23.01
N MET A 19 -8.53 -5.41 22.62
CA MET A 19 -8.11 -4.72 21.40
C MET A 19 -6.63 -4.41 21.42
N LEU A 20 -6.12 -3.93 22.56
CA LEU A 20 -4.71 -3.63 22.75
C LEU A 20 -3.85 -4.88 22.73
N LEU A 21 -4.28 -5.94 23.42
CA LEU A 21 -3.59 -7.24 23.46
C LEU A 21 -3.53 -7.86 22.06
N PHE A 22 -4.61 -7.76 21.27
CA PHE A 22 -4.63 -8.27 19.90
C PHE A 22 -3.63 -7.52 19.01
N TRP A 23 -3.55 -6.19 19.13
CA TRP A 23 -2.56 -5.38 18.44
C TRP A 23 -1.13 -5.78 18.84
N GLU A 24 -0.84 -5.92 20.15
CA GLU A 24 0.42 -6.44 20.68
C GLU A 24 0.78 -7.80 20.07
N GLN A 25 -0.17 -8.74 20.04
CA GLN A 25 0.04 -10.07 19.48
C GLN A 25 0.40 -10.02 17.97
N LEU A 26 -0.18 -9.09 17.21
CA LEU A 26 0.19 -8.88 15.82
C LEU A 26 1.59 -8.30 15.67
N VAL A 27 1.95 -7.30 16.47
CA VAL A 27 3.27 -6.67 16.44
C VAL A 27 4.37 -7.65 16.83
N ASN A 28 4.14 -8.45 17.87
CA ASN A 28 5.11 -9.45 18.34
C ASN A 28 5.32 -10.61 17.35
N ARG A 29 4.40 -10.80 16.38
CA ARG A 29 4.61 -11.70 15.22
C ARG A 29 5.42 -10.99 14.15
N GLN A 30 6.74 -10.91 14.35
CA GLN A 30 7.66 -10.28 13.40
C GLN A 30 7.69 -11.07 12.08
N ALA A 31 7.44 -10.39 10.96
CA ALA A 31 7.50 -10.98 9.62
C ALA A 31 7.76 -9.89 8.57
N GLY A 32 8.91 -9.93 7.94
CA GLY A 32 9.19 -9.12 6.75
C GLY A 32 8.53 -9.71 5.50
N SER A 33 8.21 -8.89 4.52
CA SER A 33 7.47 -9.26 3.29
C SER A 33 8.08 -10.46 2.54
N LYS A 34 9.40 -10.62 2.59
CA LYS A 34 10.11 -11.75 1.94
C LYS A 34 10.05 -13.05 2.75
N GLU A 35 9.53 -13.01 3.96
CA GLU A 35 9.43 -14.17 4.85
C GLU A 35 8.03 -14.80 4.75
N VAL A 36 7.67 -15.27 3.55
CA VAL A 36 6.33 -15.76 3.17
C VAL A 36 5.71 -16.69 4.24
N ASP A 37 6.47 -17.66 4.74
CA ASP A 37 5.97 -18.60 5.77
C ASP A 37 5.64 -17.89 7.10
N ARG A 38 6.33 -16.80 7.43
CA ARG A 38 6.05 -16.04 8.64
C ARG A 38 4.81 -15.17 8.47
N VAL A 39 4.69 -14.51 7.34
CA VAL A 39 3.49 -13.73 7.02
C VAL A 39 2.27 -14.65 6.95
N ASN A 40 2.37 -15.81 6.31
CA ASN A 40 1.29 -16.80 6.27
C ASN A 40 0.86 -17.28 7.68
N ARG A 41 1.79 -17.38 8.64
CA ARG A 41 1.38 -17.65 10.03
C ARG A 41 0.55 -16.52 10.64
N ILE A 42 0.79 -15.26 10.26
CA ILE A 42 -0.08 -14.15 10.67
C ILE A 42 -1.45 -14.27 10.00
N MET A 43 -1.50 -14.60 8.70
CA MET A 43 -2.77 -14.81 8.00
C MET A 43 -3.59 -15.95 8.61
N HIS A 44 -2.96 -17.06 8.98
CA HIS A 44 -3.64 -18.17 9.68
C HIS A 44 -4.13 -17.74 11.08
N PHE A 45 -3.31 -17.02 11.85
CA PHE A 45 -3.72 -16.48 13.13
C PHE A 45 -4.96 -15.59 13.01
N LEU A 46 -4.99 -14.69 12.05
CA LEU A 46 -6.15 -13.84 11.77
C LEU A 46 -7.37 -14.65 11.34
N LYS A 47 -7.18 -15.63 10.45
CA LYS A 47 -8.24 -16.52 9.99
C LYS A 47 -8.91 -17.23 11.16
N GLU A 48 -8.12 -17.85 12.05
CA GLU A 48 -8.62 -18.53 13.24
C GLU A 48 -9.45 -17.61 14.14
N HIS A 49 -9.01 -16.35 14.34
CA HIS A 49 -9.74 -15.37 15.15
C HIS A 49 -11.06 -14.93 14.49
N PHE A 50 -11.07 -14.70 13.16
CA PHE A 50 -12.30 -14.41 12.43
C PHE A 50 -13.30 -15.58 12.53
N GLU A 51 -12.83 -16.81 12.37
CA GLU A 51 -13.68 -18.01 12.47
C GLU A 51 -14.23 -18.21 13.89
N GLN A 52 -13.44 -17.93 14.94
CA GLN A 52 -13.89 -17.95 16.35
C GLN A 52 -15.01 -16.95 16.60
N GLU A 53 -14.93 -15.78 15.98
CA GLU A 53 -16.00 -14.79 16.02
C GLU A 53 -17.16 -15.12 15.07
N GLY A 54 -17.09 -16.25 14.33
CA GLY A 54 -18.12 -16.66 13.36
C GLY A 54 -18.25 -15.68 12.20
N ILE A 55 -17.13 -15.16 11.73
CA ILE A 55 -17.00 -14.34 10.52
C ILE A 55 -16.40 -15.22 9.44
N ASP A 56 -17.09 -15.33 8.31
CA ASP A 56 -16.63 -16.13 7.18
C ASP A 56 -15.34 -15.56 6.59
N CYS A 57 -14.33 -16.41 6.39
CA CYS A 57 -13.08 -15.99 5.79
C CYS A 57 -12.40 -17.09 4.99
N ARG A 58 -11.56 -16.69 4.04
CA ARG A 58 -10.78 -17.59 3.20
C ARG A 58 -9.37 -17.04 2.95
N LEU A 59 -8.42 -17.94 2.75
CA LEU A 59 -7.10 -17.63 2.22
C LEU A 59 -7.11 -17.85 0.71
N VAL A 60 -6.52 -16.92 -0.02
CA VAL A 60 -6.35 -16.95 -1.47
C VAL A 60 -4.86 -17.02 -1.78
N ASP A 61 -4.43 -18.09 -2.45
CA ASP A 61 -3.04 -18.31 -2.86
C ASP A 61 -2.55 -17.17 -3.77
N SER A 62 -1.57 -16.43 -3.33
CA SER A 62 -0.94 -15.34 -4.08
C SER A 62 0.17 -15.79 -5.04
N LYS A 63 0.43 -17.09 -5.18
CA LYS A 63 1.33 -17.70 -6.18
C LYS A 63 2.75 -17.15 -6.22
N GLY A 64 3.38 -17.06 -5.08
CA GLY A 64 4.79 -16.62 -5.00
C GLY A 64 5.08 -15.64 -3.88
N SER A 65 4.04 -15.05 -3.28
CA SER A 65 4.10 -14.27 -2.06
C SER A 65 3.18 -14.86 -0.98
N ALA A 66 2.99 -14.16 0.14
CA ALA A 66 2.08 -14.60 1.19
C ALA A 66 0.63 -14.58 0.72
N ASP A 67 -0.19 -15.50 1.25
CA ASP A 67 -1.61 -15.60 0.94
C ASP A 67 -2.37 -14.29 1.27
N VAL A 68 -3.44 -14.04 0.54
CA VAL A 68 -4.38 -12.95 0.83
C VAL A 68 -5.52 -13.50 1.68
N LEU A 69 -5.79 -12.87 2.83
CA LEU A 69 -6.94 -13.18 3.66
C LEU A 69 -8.13 -12.29 3.27
N VAL A 70 -9.25 -12.93 2.93
CA VAL A 70 -10.52 -12.24 2.66
C VAL A 70 -11.52 -12.69 3.72
N ALA A 71 -12.03 -11.72 4.51
CA ALA A 71 -13.07 -11.95 5.50
C ALA A 71 -14.35 -11.20 5.11
N GLU A 72 -15.50 -11.82 5.27
CA GLU A 72 -16.79 -11.29 4.81
C GLU A 72 -17.83 -11.34 5.91
N LEU A 73 -18.47 -10.20 6.15
CA LEU A 73 -19.65 -10.10 7.00
C LEU A 73 -20.86 -9.77 6.13
N ASN A 74 -21.98 -10.50 6.33
CA ASN A 74 -23.24 -10.28 5.63
C ASN A 74 -23.15 -10.48 4.09
N ALA A 75 -22.38 -11.45 3.62
CA ALA A 75 -22.28 -11.75 2.19
C ALA A 75 -23.63 -12.10 1.52
N ASP A 76 -24.60 -12.52 2.32
CA ASP A 76 -25.98 -12.83 1.90
C ASP A 76 -26.88 -11.59 1.75
N VAL A 77 -26.45 -10.41 2.23
CA VAL A 77 -27.23 -9.17 2.15
C VAL A 77 -27.04 -8.53 0.77
N PRO A 78 -28.15 -8.08 0.13
CA PRO A 78 -28.05 -7.38 -1.15
C PRO A 78 -27.30 -6.06 -1.06
N GLY A 79 -26.60 -5.68 -2.12
CA GLY A 79 -25.95 -4.38 -2.27
C GLY A 79 -24.46 -4.47 -2.55
N ALA A 80 -23.87 -3.36 -2.94
CA ALA A 80 -22.43 -3.24 -3.14
C ALA A 80 -21.68 -3.30 -1.79
N PRO A 81 -20.65 -4.12 -1.63
CA PRO A 81 -19.92 -4.24 -0.37
C PRO A 81 -19.15 -2.96 -0.04
N LEU A 82 -19.00 -2.66 1.25
CA LEU A 82 -17.96 -1.78 1.75
C LEU A 82 -16.68 -2.59 1.94
N LEU A 83 -15.54 -2.05 1.51
CA LEU A 83 -14.24 -2.69 1.67
C LEU A 83 -13.47 -2.07 2.84
N LEU A 84 -12.78 -2.94 3.58
CA LEU A 84 -11.69 -2.62 4.49
C LEU A 84 -10.43 -3.25 3.92
N SER A 85 -9.33 -2.52 3.82
CA SER A 85 -8.08 -3.09 3.29
C SER A 85 -6.88 -2.73 4.15
N GLY A 86 -5.91 -3.64 4.15
CA GLY A 86 -4.65 -3.47 4.87
C GLY A 86 -3.65 -4.58 4.56
N HIS A 87 -2.43 -4.45 5.14
CA HIS A 87 -1.38 -5.44 4.98
C HIS A 87 -0.82 -5.93 6.33
N CYS A 88 -0.25 -7.14 6.31
CA CYS A 88 0.24 -7.83 7.51
C CYS A 88 1.76 -7.93 7.57
N ASP A 89 2.44 -7.71 6.46
CA ASP A 89 3.89 -7.70 6.35
C ASP A 89 4.50 -6.38 6.83
N THR A 90 5.81 -6.36 6.95
CA THR A 90 6.59 -5.17 7.28
C THR A 90 7.90 -5.13 6.49
N VAL A 91 8.53 -3.96 6.41
CA VAL A 91 9.89 -3.83 5.85
C VAL A 91 10.96 -4.52 6.69
N PHE A 92 10.66 -4.86 7.96
CA PHE A 92 11.63 -5.41 8.91
C PHE A 92 11.70 -6.93 8.83
N PRO A 93 12.85 -7.53 8.46
CA PRO A 93 13.06 -8.95 8.63
C PRO A 93 12.89 -9.38 10.09
N SER A 94 12.44 -10.61 10.30
CA SER A 94 12.36 -11.18 11.65
C SER A 94 13.74 -11.17 12.33
N GLY A 95 13.75 -10.80 13.62
CA GLY A 95 14.99 -10.61 14.38
C GLY A 95 15.62 -9.23 14.25
N SER A 96 15.01 -8.30 13.50
CA SER A 96 15.41 -6.88 13.51
C SER A 96 15.14 -6.22 14.87
N TYR A 97 14.15 -6.74 15.60
CA TYR A 97 13.78 -6.31 16.93
C TYR A 97 13.99 -7.45 17.94
N PRO A 98 14.06 -7.16 19.26
CA PRO A 98 14.03 -8.19 20.31
C PRO A 98 12.79 -9.10 20.19
N GLU A 99 12.77 -10.20 20.95
CA GLU A 99 11.56 -10.98 21.15
C GLU A 99 10.55 -10.14 21.93
N ASP A 100 9.25 -10.23 21.56
CA ASP A 100 8.16 -9.43 22.13
C ASP A 100 8.45 -7.91 22.18
N PRO A 101 8.66 -7.28 21.02
CA PRO A 101 9.12 -5.89 20.94
C PRO A 101 8.04 -4.85 21.28
N PHE A 102 6.76 -5.24 21.33
CA PHE A 102 5.69 -4.30 21.61
C PHE A 102 5.82 -3.71 23.02
N HIS A 103 5.80 -2.41 23.12
CA HIS A 103 5.71 -1.70 24.41
C HIS A 103 5.04 -0.35 24.22
N ILE A 104 4.53 0.21 25.32
CA ILE A 104 3.91 1.53 25.34
C ILE A 104 4.80 2.47 26.15
N GLU A 105 5.13 3.61 25.53
CA GLU A 105 5.89 4.70 26.14
C GLU A 105 5.22 6.03 25.78
N ASP A 106 4.97 6.88 26.79
CA ASP A 106 4.39 8.23 26.62
C ASP A 106 3.09 8.25 25.78
N GLY A 107 2.23 7.22 25.92
CA GLY A 107 0.96 7.09 25.20
C GLY A 107 1.09 6.59 23.74
N PHE A 108 2.30 6.22 23.32
CA PHE A 108 2.57 5.63 22.01
C PHE A 108 2.97 4.15 22.16
N ALA A 109 2.36 3.30 21.36
CA ALA A 109 2.82 1.93 21.13
C ALA A 109 4.02 1.94 20.17
N ARG A 110 5.01 1.07 20.41
CA ARG A 110 6.25 0.92 19.64
C ARG A 110 6.46 -0.55 19.28
N GLY A 111 7.14 -0.80 18.17
CA GLY A 111 7.47 -2.14 17.66
C GLY A 111 7.39 -2.21 16.13
N PRO A 112 7.83 -3.30 15.50
CA PRO A 112 7.85 -3.44 14.04
C PRO A 112 6.43 -3.52 13.45
N GLY A 113 6.12 -2.58 12.54
CA GLY A 113 4.80 -2.50 11.92
C GLY A 113 3.70 -2.07 12.91
N VAL A 114 4.06 -1.50 14.06
CA VAL A 114 3.09 -1.04 15.06
C VAL A 114 2.17 0.02 14.50
N LEU A 115 2.67 0.87 13.61
CA LEU A 115 1.95 1.89 12.85
C LEU A 115 1.64 1.40 11.43
N ASP A 116 2.61 0.79 10.75
CA ASP A 116 2.56 0.38 9.34
C ASP A 116 2.59 -1.15 9.20
N MET A 117 1.39 -1.86 9.08
CA MET A 117 0.12 -1.24 9.48
C MET A 117 -0.68 -2.16 10.41
N LYS A 118 0.00 -2.85 11.36
CA LYS A 118 -0.65 -3.84 12.26
C LYS A 118 -1.71 -3.23 13.17
N CYS A 119 -1.61 -1.92 13.50
CA CYS A 119 -2.72 -1.22 14.17
C CYS A 119 -3.99 -1.23 13.30
N GLY A 120 -3.87 -0.96 11.99
CA GLY A 120 -4.98 -1.02 11.05
C GLY A 120 -5.55 -2.41 10.91
N VAL A 121 -4.72 -3.45 10.91
CA VAL A 121 -5.16 -4.85 10.88
C VAL A 121 -5.96 -5.20 12.13
N ALA A 122 -5.49 -4.79 13.32
CA ALA A 122 -6.23 -4.98 14.57
C ALA A 122 -7.57 -4.23 14.55
N GLN A 123 -7.58 -3.00 14.03
CA GLN A 123 -8.82 -2.24 13.87
C GLN A 123 -9.80 -2.92 12.90
N ILE A 124 -9.33 -3.46 11.76
CA ILE A 124 -10.18 -4.20 10.80
C ILE A 124 -10.87 -5.38 11.48
N PHE A 125 -10.12 -6.18 12.24
CA PHE A 125 -10.68 -7.30 12.98
C PHE A 125 -11.83 -6.86 13.89
N TYR A 126 -11.57 -5.89 14.77
CA TYR A 126 -12.57 -5.41 15.73
C TYR A 126 -13.72 -4.62 15.08
N LEU A 127 -13.53 -4.02 13.88
CA LEU A 127 -14.63 -3.42 13.12
C LEU A 127 -15.65 -4.48 12.71
N LEU A 128 -15.20 -5.62 12.19
CA LEU A 128 -16.10 -6.72 11.81
C LEU A 128 -16.78 -7.34 13.04
N VAL A 129 -16.03 -7.55 14.12
CA VAL A 129 -16.58 -8.05 15.41
C VAL A 129 -17.68 -7.12 15.94
N ALA A 130 -17.41 -5.81 15.97
CA ALA A 130 -18.36 -4.82 16.44
C ALA A 130 -19.61 -4.71 15.55
N LEU A 131 -19.43 -4.71 14.23
CA LEU A 131 -20.56 -4.69 13.28
C LEU A 131 -21.47 -5.91 13.50
N LYS A 132 -20.91 -7.07 13.74
CA LYS A 132 -21.67 -8.27 14.09
C LYS A 132 -22.34 -8.14 15.45
N HIS A 133 -21.65 -7.64 16.49
CA HIS A 133 -22.18 -7.39 17.81
C HIS A 133 -23.40 -6.46 17.79
N PHE A 134 -23.35 -5.38 17.00
CA PHE A 134 -24.45 -4.44 16.83
C PHE A 134 -25.55 -4.94 15.87
N GLY A 135 -25.42 -6.15 15.32
CA GLY A 135 -26.40 -6.71 14.39
C GLY A 135 -26.50 -5.95 13.07
N TYR A 136 -25.38 -5.37 12.59
CA TYR A 136 -25.35 -4.66 11.31
C TYR A 136 -25.70 -5.58 10.15
N ARG A 137 -26.70 -5.20 9.35
CA ARG A 137 -27.21 -5.95 8.20
C ARG A 137 -27.58 -5.07 6.99
N ASP A 138 -27.11 -3.81 6.97
CA ASP A 138 -27.50 -2.87 5.91
C ASP A 138 -26.81 -3.21 4.57
N ARG A 139 -25.60 -3.78 4.60
CA ARG A 139 -24.86 -4.24 3.42
C ARG A 139 -23.74 -5.22 3.75
N PRO A 140 -23.16 -5.89 2.73
CA PRO A 140 -21.94 -6.66 2.92
C PRO A 140 -20.76 -5.77 3.32
N VAL A 141 -19.90 -6.29 4.21
CA VAL A 141 -18.60 -5.68 4.54
C VAL A 141 -17.53 -6.73 4.28
N LYS A 142 -16.51 -6.37 3.51
CA LYS A 142 -15.42 -7.26 3.12
C LYS A 142 -14.09 -6.68 3.56
N ALA A 143 -13.32 -7.43 4.33
CA ALA A 143 -11.93 -7.12 4.64
C ALA A 143 -10.99 -7.90 3.71
N ILE A 144 -9.97 -7.22 3.18
CA ILE A 144 -8.93 -7.81 2.33
C ILE A 144 -7.59 -7.46 2.97
N LEU A 145 -6.85 -8.49 3.42
CA LEU A 145 -5.55 -8.35 4.05
C LEU A 145 -4.50 -9.04 3.21
N VAL A 146 -3.49 -8.30 2.77
CA VAL A 146 -2.37 -8.82 1.97
C VAL A 146 -1.12 -8.99 2.81
N GLY A 147 -0.13 -9.70 2.31
CA GLY A 147 1.09 -9.98 3.04
C GLY A 147 2.39 -9.63 2.30
N ASP A 148 2.32 -8.76 1.31
CA ASP A 148 3.44 -8.39 0.45
C ASP A 148 3.35 -6.94 -0.11
N GLU A 149 2.63 -6.06 0.63
CA GLU A 149 2.44 -4.66 0.24
C GLU A 149 3.78 -3.93 0.13
N GLU A 150 4.66 -4.12 1.11
CA GLU A 150 5.95 -3.44 1.25
C GLU A 150 6.96 -3.81 0.13
N THR A 151 6.63 -4.84 -0.66
CA THR A 151 7.35 -5.18 -1.89
C THR A 151 6.55 -4.87 -3.16
N SER A 152 5.45 -4.11 -3.05
CA SER A 152 4.53 -3.80 -4.15
C SER A 152 4.08 -5.06 -4.89
N HIS A 153 3.81 -6.15 -4.15
CA HIS A 153 3.36 -7.47 -4.63
C HIS A 153 4.33 -8.15 -5.60
N TYR A 154 5.63 -7.78 -5.53
CA TYR A 154 6.63 -8.35 -6.42
C TYR A 154 6.80 -9.86 -6.19
N GLY A 155 6.57 -10.63 -7.24
CA GLY A 155 6.70 -12.10 -7.23
C GLY A 155 5.39 -12.85 -6.96
N GLY A 156 4.30 -12.16 -6.62
CA GLY A 156 2.96 -12.71 -6.41
C GLY A 156 1.90 -12.11 -7.34
N ILE A 157 0.63 -12.36 -7.00
CA ILE A 157 -0.55 -11.84 -7.71
C ILE A 157 -1.53 -11.12 -6.75
N ALA A 158 -1.09 -10.69 -5.57
CA ALA A 158 -1.98 -10.06 -4.60
C ALA A 158 -2.61 -8.76 -5.14
N ASP A 159 -1.90 -8.01 -5.99
CA ASP A 159 -2.44 -6.85 -6.71
C ASP A 159 -3.64 -7.21 -7.59
N GLN A 160 -3.61 -8.36 -8.25
CA GLN A 160 -4.74 -8.84 -9.06
C GLN A 160 -5.89 -9.30 -8.16
N ILE A 161 -5.59 -9.98 -7.04
CA ILE A 161 -6.61 -10.40 -6.07
C ILE A 161 -7.31 -9.16 -5.49
N LEU A 162 -6.56 -8.12 -5.08
CA LEU A 162 -7.13 -6.84 -4.62
C LEU A 162 -8.09 -6.23 -5.64
N LYS A 163 -7.70 -6.18 -6.91
CA LYS A 163 -8.53 -5.66 -8.00
C LYS A 163 -9.80 -6.50 -8.20
N ASP A 164 -9.66 -7.83 -8.17
CA ASP A 164 -10.80 -8.74 -8.39
C ASP A 164 -11.80 -8.66 -7.24
N GLU A 165 -11.33 -8.62 -5.99
CA GLU A 165 -12.18 -8.48 -4.79
C GLU A 165 -12.81 -7.08 -4.68
N ALA A 166 -12.21 -6.06 -5.28
CA ALA A 166 -12.72 -4.69 -5.28
C ALA A 166 -13.83 -4.44 -6.31
N LYS A 167 -14.03 -5.33 -7.29
CA LYS A 167 -15.02 -5.12 -8.35
C LYS A 167 -16.42 -4.91 -7.79
N GLY A 168 -17.04 -3.80 -8.17
CA GLY A 168 -18.43 -3.48 -7.80
C GLY A 168 -18.60 -3.02 -6.35
N ALA A 169 -17.53 -2.77 -5.62
CA ALA A 169 -17.62 -2.25 -4.26
C ALA A 169 -18.17 -0.80 -4.23
N LEU A 170 -18.88 -0.47 -3.15
CA LEU A 170 -19.40 0.87 -2.91
C LEU A 170 -18.29 1.88 -2.65
N CYS A 171 -17.39 1.54 -1.75
CA CYS A 171 -16.23 2.33 -1.34
C CYS A 171 -15.24 1.46 -0.55
N CYS A 172 -14.06 2.02 -0.28
CA CYS A 172 -13.03 1.38 0.52
C CYS A 172 -12.53 2.32 1.62
N PHE A 173 -12.42 1.81 2.84
CA PHE A 173 -11.64 2.36 3.94
C PHE A 173 -10.32 1.59 3.99
N ASN A 174 -9.26 2.21 3.50
CA ASN A 174 -7.93 1.63 3.57
C ASN A 174 -7.30 2.02 4.92
N MET A 175 -7.07 1.01 5.77
CA MET A 175 -6.70 1.17 7.17
C MET A 175 -5.18 1.35 7.36
N GLU A 176 -4.53 1.97 6.38
CA GLU A 176 -3.14 2.43 6.44
C GLU A 176 -2.89 3.44 7.55
N SER A 177 -1.61 3.61 7.86
CA SER A 177 -1.07 4.53 8.88
C SER A 177 -1.73 5.90 8.87
N GLY A 178 -2.30 6.30 10.00
CA GLY A 178 -2.80 7.65 10.22
C GLY A 178 -1.65 8.66 10.36
N ARG A 179 -1.96 9.92 10.10
CA ARG A 179 -0.98 11.00 10.05
C ARG A 179 -1.13 11.96 11.22
N LEU A 180 0.00 12.43 11.77
CA LEU A 180 0.02 13.42 12.86
C LEU A 180 -0.48 14.82 12.44
N ASP A 181 -0.61 15.10 11.13
CA ASP A 181 -1.19 16.34 10.62
C ASP A 181 -2.72 16.32 10.56
N HIS A 182 -3.34 15.30 11.16
CA HIS A 182 -4.79 15.10 11.21
C HIS A 182 -5.45 15.10 9.83
N CYS A 183 -4.76 14.53 8.83
CA CYS A 183 -5.27 14.41 7.46
C CYS A 183 -5.54 12.94 7.10
N MET A 184 -6.52 12.73 6.23
CA MET A 184 -6.75 11.48 5.52
C MET A 184 -6.29 11.59 4.07
N THR A 185 -5.74 10.53 3.53
CA THR A 185 -5.18 10.51 2.17
C THR A 185 -6.30 10.22 1.17
N VAL A 186 -6.49 11.12 0.21
CA VAL A 186 -7.48 11.02 -0.87
C VAL A 186 -6.85 10.81 -2.24
N GLY A 187 -5.51 10.71 -2.29
CA GLY A 187 -4.75 10.43 -3.50
C GLY A 187 -3.28 10.14 -3.20
N ARG A 188 -2.67 9.28 -4.01
CA ARG A 188 -1.26 8.88 -3.92
C ARG A 188 -0.65 8.79 -5.31
N LYS A 189 0.66 9.07 -5.44
CA LYS A 189 1.35 8.80 -6.70
C LYS A 189 1.44 7.29 -6.94
N GLY A 190 1.27 6.90 -8.20
CA GLY A 190 1.72 5.61 -8.68
C GLY A 190 3.25 5.59 -8.81
N CYS A 191 3.81 4.40 -8.82
CA CYS A 191 5.24 4.19 -9.00
C CYS A 191 5.53 3.10 -10.03
N LEU A 192 6.72 3.18 -10.60
CA LEU A 192 7.21 2.23 -11.57
C LEU A 192 8.73 2.23 -11.52
N ASP A 193 9.31 1.11 -11.18
CA ASP A 193 10.75 0.91 -11.29
C ASP A 193 11.09 0.41 -12.70
N CYS A 194 12.13 1.03 -13.28
CA CYS A 194 12.58 0.67 -14.63
C CYS A 194 14.04 0.25 -14.58
N HIS A 195 14.32 -0.95 -15.06
CA HIS A 195 15.65 -1.52 -15.17
C HIS A 195 16.10 -1.52 -16.63
N ILE A 196 17.16 -0.81 -16.95
CA ILE A 196 17.69 -0.70 -18.31
C ILE A 196 19.07 -1.36 -18.36
N THR A 197 19.20 -2.33 -19.26
CA THR A 197 20.48 -3.02 -19.51
C THR A 197 20.94 -2.76 -20.92
N VAL A 198 22.17 -2.30 -21.07
CA VAL A 198 22.86 -2.18 -22.35
C VAL A 198 23.97 -3.24 -22.45
N ARG A 199 23.98 -3.97 -23.55
CA ARG A 199 25.04 -4.91 -23.94
C ARG A 199 25.82 -4.38 -25.14
N GLY A 200 27.12 -4.45 -25.07
CA GLY A 200 28.05 -4.05 -26.11
C GLY A 200 29.09 -5.14 -26.41
N VAL A 201 30.29 -4.75 -26.81
CA VAL A 201 31.39 -5.65 -27.09
C VAL A 201 32.69 -5.13 -26.41
N ALA A 202 33.26 -5.95 -25.54
CA ALA A 202 34.54 -5.62 -24.88
C ALA A 202 35.68 -5.64 -25.89
N ALA A 203 36.61 -4.70 -25.74
CA ALA A 203 37.84 -4.65 -26.51
C ALA A 203 38.94 -3.89 -25.74
N HIS A 204 40.23 -4.14 -26.08
CA HIS A 204 41.32 -3.35 -25.55
C HIS A 204 41.25 -1.91 -26.12
N ALA A 205 41.13 -0.90 -25.25
CA ALA A 205 40.87 0.47 -25.69
C ALA A 205 41.98 1.07 -26.57
N GLY A 206 43.24 0.62 -26.41
CA GLY A 206 44.35 1.08 -27.23
C GLY A 206 44.58 0.29 -28.52
N ASN A 207 44.48 -1.06 -28.46
CA ASN A 207 44.84 -1.92 -29.59
C ASN A 207 43.67 -2.28 -30.51
N ASP A 208 42.50 -2.46 -29.95
CA ASP A 208 41.35 -3.03 -30.64
C ASP A 208 40.06 -2.16 -30.52
N TYR A 209 40.20 -0.86 -30.28
CA TYR A 209 39.11 0.05 -30.03
C TYR A 209 37.96 -0.08 -31.03
N VAL A 210 38.29 -0.21 -32.34
CA VAL A 210 37.29 -0.32 -33.43
C VAL A 210 36.45 -1.60 -33.38
N LYS A 211 36.89 -2.63 -32.66
CA LYS A 211 36.16 -3.89 -32.43
C LYS A 211 35.17 -3.77 -31.28
N GLY A 212 35.42 -2.82 -30.39
CA GLY A 212 34.55 -2.58 -29.21
C GLY A 212 33.23 -1.93 -29.56
N ARG A 213 32.23 -2.13 -28.70
CA ARG A 213 30.94 -1.45 -28.75
C ARG A 213 30.61 -0.97 -27.32
N ASN A 214 30.72 0.34 -27.09
CA ASN A 214 30.76 0.92 -25.76
C ASN A 214 29.36 1.03 -25.17
N ALA A 215 29.03 0.13 -24.22
CA ALA A 215 27.73 0.10 -23.55
C ALA A 215 27.50 1.31 -22.63
N ILE A 216 28.54 1.87 -22.02
CA ILE A 216 28.41 3.08 -21.19
C ILE A 216 28.04 4.30 -22.05
N VAL A 217 28.66 4.47 -23.21
CA VAL A 217 28.36 5.59 -24.10
C VAL A 217 26.94 5.46 -24.66
N GLU A 218 26.52 4.25 -25.03
CA GLU A 218 25.13 3.99 -25.43
C GLU A 218 24.12 4.39 -24.33
N MET A 219 24.36 3.94 -23.08
CA MET A 219 23.52 4.32 -21.94
C MET A 219 23.55 5.84 -21.71
N ALA A 220 24.71 6.48 -21.77
CA ALA A 220 24.86 7.90 -21.57
C ALA A 220 24.08 8.76 -22.58
N GLN A 221 23.84 8.26 -23.81
CA GLN A 221 22.97 8.94 -24.79
C GLN A 221 21.49 8.81 -24.45
N LYS A 222 21.09 7.72 -23.80
CA LYS A 222 19.68 7.46 -23.44
C LYS A 222 19.26 8.19 -22.15
N LEU A 223 20.09 8.22 -21.12
CA LEU A 223 19.74 8.77 -19.81
C LEU A 223 19.20 10.21 -19.85
N PRO A 224 19.80 11.18 -20.59
CA PRO A 224 19.22 12.53 -20.69
C PRO A 224 17.85 12.54 -21.34
N LEU A 225 17.61 11.69 -22.34
CA LEU A 225 16.31 11.59 -23.01
C LEU A 225 15.25 10.99 -22.08
N LEU A 226 15.61 9.98 -21.28
CA LEU A 226 14.74 9.38 -20.29
C LEU A 226 14.38 10.37 -19.18
N GLN A 227 15.37 11.10 -18.65
CA GLN A 227 15.17 12.13 -17.63
C GLN A 227 14.26 13.27 -18.15
N ALA A 228 14.35 13.62 -19.43
CA ALA A 228 13.53 14.66 -20.05
C ALA A 228 12.05 14.30 -20.20
N LEU A 229 11.64 13.06 -19.91
CA LEU A 229 10.22 12.64 -19.83
C LEU A 229 9.51 13.20 -18.59
N THR A 230 10.24 13.82 -17.66
CA THR A 230 9.66 14.49 -16.48
C THR A 230 8.75 15.64 -16.89
N ILE A 231 7.51 15.62 -16.38
CA ILE A 231 6.53 16.71 -16.50
C ILE A 231 6.11 17.09 -15.09
N TYR A 232 6.95 17.90 -14.45
CA TYR A 232 6.85 18.20 -13.02
C TYR A 232 5.49 18.83 -12.64
N GLU A 233 4.98 19.73 -13.47
CA GLU A 233 3.69 20.42 -13.27
C GLU A 233 2.50 19.44 -13.29
N GLU A 234 2.61 18.33 -14.03
CA GLU A 234 1.60 17.28 -14.07
C GLU A 234 1.84 16.16 -13.01
N GLY A 235 2.92 16.28 -12.24
CA GLY A 235 3.29 15.33 -11.20
C GLY A 235 3.88 14.02 -11.73
N LEU A 236 4.40 14.04 -12.98
CA LEU A 236 5.21 12.97 -13.55
C LEU A 236 6.69 13.30 -13.34
N THR A 237 7.40 12.39 -12.67
CA THR A 237 8.86 12.50 -12.48
C THR A 237 9.54 11.20 -12.89
N VAL A 238 10.67 11.34 -13.60
CA VAL A 238 11.58 10.25 -13.96
C VAL A 238 12.93 10.57 -13.35
N SER A 239 13.43 9.69 -12.51
CA SER A 239 14.70 9.87 -11.80
C SER A 239 15.64 8.70 -12.09
N VAL A 240 16.82 8.98 -12.62
CA VAL A 240 17.88 7.97 -12.72
C VAL A 240 18.50 7.81 -11.33
N GLY A 241 18.19 6.68 -10.67
CA GLY A 241 18.62 6.41 -9.29
C GLY A 241 20.00 5.81 -9.20
N THR A 242 20.29 4.80 -10.05
CA THR A 242 21.59 4.12 -10.07
C THR A 242 22.11 3.91 -11.49
N ILE A 243 23.43 3.87 -11.65
CA ILE A 243 24.09 3.44 -12.87
C ILE A 243 25.36 2.65 -12.53
N LYS A 244 25.56 1.52 -13.23
CA LYS A 244 26.75 0.65 -13.06
C LYS A 244 27.23 0.18 -14.44
N GLY A 245 28.54 0.23 -14.70
CA GLY A 245 29.08 -0.26 -15.96
C GLY A 245 30.60 -0.23 -16.03
N GLY A 246 31.16 -1.03 -16.94
CA GLY A 246 32.60 -1.17 -17.11
C GLY A 246 33.28 -1.94 -15.99
N THR A 247 34.57 -2.28 -16.22
CA THR A 247 35.43 -3.02 -15.27
C THR A 247 36.75 -2.29 -15.02
N VAL A 248 37.43 -1.87 -16.08
CA VAL A 248 38.72 -1.16 -16.04
C VAL A 248 38.75 -0.07 -17.10
N SER A 249 39.52 1.00 -16.88
CA SER A 249 39.53 2.17 -17.76
C SER A 249 40.15 1.95 -19.14
N ASN A 250 40.97 0.90 -19.30
CA ASN A 250 41.66 0.58 -20.57
C ASN A 250 40.93 -0.50 -21.40
N ALA A 251 39.67 -0.80 -21.08
CA ALA A 251 38.80 -1.68 -21.86
C ALA A 251 37.57 -0.92 -22.32
N VAL A 252 37.09 -1.14 -23.54
CA VAL A 252 35.75 -0.72 -23.99
C VAL A 252 34.73 -1.54 -23.23
N PRO A 253 33.79 -0.92 -22.50
CA PRO A 253 32.84 -1.66 -21.68
C PRO A 253 31.72 -2.30 -22.54
N ASP A 254 31.47 -3.58 -22.29
CA ASP A 254 30.42 -4.37 -22.94
C ASP A 254 29.11 -4.45 -22.15
N TYR A 255 29.05 -3.80 -20.97
CA TYR A 255 27.91 -3.81 -20.07
C TYR A 255 27.69 -2.45 -19.40
N CYS A 256 26.42 -2.02 -19.36
CA CYS A 256 25.97 -0.92 -18.53
C CYS A 256 24.54 -1.19 -18.08
N TYR A 257 24.23 -0.86 -16.81
CA TYR A 257 22.93 -1.05 -16.16
C TYR A 257 22.53 0.24 -15.45
N ALA A 258 21.24 0.58 -15.51
CA ALA A 258 20.68 1.70 -14.77
C ALA A 258 19.30 1.34 -14.21
N GLU A 259 19.01 1.85 -13.01
CA GLU A 259 17.70 1.79 -12.38
C GLU A 259 17.09 3.21 -12.31
N LEU A 260 15.83 3.31 -12.70
CA LEU A 260 15.07 4.56 -12.69
C LEU A 260 13.81 4.41 -11.87
N ASP A 261 13.53 5.38 -10.99
CA ASP A 261 12.24 5.55 -10.31
C ASP A 261 11.35 6.50 -11.11
N VAL A 262 10.12 6.08 -11.36
CA VAL A 262 9.09 6.88 -12.04
C VAL A 262 7.91 7.06 -11.09
N ARG A 263 7.52 8.31 -10.84
CA ARG A 263 6.33 8.65 -10.04
C ARG A 263 5.35 9.45 -10.88
N TYR A 264 4.04 9.15 -10.75
CA TYR A 264 3.00 9.79 -11.56
C TYR A 264 1.67 9.90 -10.82
N LYS A 265 0.88 10.96 -11.17
CA LYS A 265 -0.43 11.23 -10.57
C LYS A 265 -1.60 10.62 -11.34
N LYS A 266 -1.43 10.27 -12.61
CA LYS A 266 -2.48 9.82 -13.51
C LYS A 266 -2.09 8.54 -14.22
N GLN A 267 -3.03 7.64 -14.42
CA GLN A 267 -2.81 6.39 -15.17
C GLN A 267 -2.26 6.67 -16.59
N LYS A 268 -2.79 7.68 -17.29
CA LYS A 268 -2.29 8.10 -18.62
C LYS A 268 -0.79 8.41 -18.64
N HIS A 269 -0.21 8.87 -17.52
CA HIS A 269 1.23 9.18 -17.44
C HIS A 269 2.07 7.90 -17.35
N MET A 270 1.57 6.85 -16.68
CA MET A 270 2.23 5.54 -16.68
C MET A 270 2.28 4.96 -18.11
N ASP A 271 1.17 5.02 -18.82
CA ASP A 271 1.09 4.50 -20.20
C ASP A 271 2.02 5.28 -21.13
N TYR A 272 1.98 6.62 -21.05
CA TYR A 272 2.86 7.52 -21.80
C TYR A 272 4.34 7.25 -21.54
N VAL A 273 4.74 7.17 -20.27
CA VAL A 273 6.15 7.00 -19.92
C VAL A 273 6.68 5.63 -20.35
N LYS A 274 5.88 4.57 -20.20
CA LYS A 274 6.24 3.21 -20.67
C LYS A 274 6.46 3.18 -22.19
N GLU A 275 5.59 3.83 -22.96
CA GLU A 275 5.71 3.92 -24.40
C GLU A 275 6.99 4.69 -24.78
N LYS A 276 7.18 5.87 -24.23
CA LYS A 276 8.33 6.73 -24.55
C LYS A 276 9.67 6.13 -24.11
N MET A 277 9.72 5.47 -22.97
CA MET A 277 10.93 4.77 -22.53
C MET A 277 11.30 3.63 -23.48
N ARG A 278 10.32 2.84 -23.98
CA ARG A 278 10.57 1.83 -25.00
C ARG A 278 11.11 2.46 -26.28
N GLU A 279 10.48 3.52 -26.81
CA GLU A 279 10.96 4.25 -27.99
C GLU A 279 12.40 4.73 -27.85
N ILE A 280 12.81 5.20 -26.67
CA ILE A 280 14.17 5.66 -26.40
C ILE A 280 15.12 4.46 -26.31
N CYS A 281 14.72 3.37 -25.65
CA CYS A 281 15.53 2.16 -25.52
C CYS A 281 15.75 1.45 -26.87
N ASP A 282 14.77 1.48 -27.76
CA ASP A 282 14.84 0.88 -29.10
C ASP A 282 15.78 1.65 -30.05
N LYS A 283 16.11 2.92 -29.78
CA LYS A 283 17.11 3.68 -30.53
C LYS A 283 18.50 3.17 -30.21
N THR A 284 19.29 2.90 -31.26
CA THR A 284 20.70 2.54 -31.15
C THR A 284 21.56 3.74 -31.49
N PHE A 285 22.37 4.23 -30.55
CA PHE A 285 23.31 5.33 -30.75
C PHE A 285 24.72 4.81 -31.11
N ILE A 286 25.10 3.66 -30.54
CA ILE A 286 26.35 2.96 -30.82
C ILE A 286 26.01 1.68 -31.56
N GLU A 287 26.30 1.64 -32.86
CA GLU A 287 26.02 0.50 -33.71
C GLU A 287 26.61 -0.81 -33.14
N GLY A 288 25.78 -1.85 -33.07
CA GLY A 288 26.15 -3.16 -32.53
C GLY A 288 25.99 -3.29 -31.01
N THR A 289 25.39 -2.30 -30.32
CA THR A 289 24.87 -2.47 -28.97
C THR A 289 23.43 -2.96 -28.98
N THR A 290 22.99 -3.55 -27.87
CA THR A 290 21.58 -3.89 -27.62
C THR A 290 21.13 -3.33 -26.29
N THR A 291 19.89 -2.84 -26.23
CA THR A 291 19.28 -2.32 -24.99
C THR A 291 18.03 -3.11 -24.68
N THR A 292 17.86 -3.47 -23.41
CA THR A 292 16.61 -4.03 -22.88
C THR A 292 16.09 -3.15 -21.77
N ILE A 293 14.77 -3.03 -21.65
CA ILE A 293 14.08 -2.35 -20.57
C ILE A 293 13.08 -3.31 -19.92
N GLU A 294 13.10 -3.37 -18.60
CA GLU A 294 12.14 -4.08 -17.78
C GLU A 294 11.42 -3.09 -16.88
N PHE A 295 10.09 -3.23 -16.78
CA PHE A 295 9.26 -2.46 -15.87
C PHE A 295 8.88 -3.36 -14.69
N VAL A 296 9.31 -2.97 -13.50
CA VAL A 296 9.20 -3.79 -12.28
C VAL A 296 8.14 -3.19 -11.37
N ALA A 297 7.28 -4.05 -10.82
CA ALA A 297 6.28 -3.73 -9.81
C ALA A 297 5.47 -2.43 -10.10
N PRO A 298 4.78 -2.33 -11.24
CA PRO A 298 4.01 -1.14 -11.58
C PRO A 298 2.81 -1.00 -10.65
N MET A 299 2.80 0.04 -9.81
CA MET A 299 1.68 0.39 -8.94
C MET A 299 0.87 1.50 -9.60
N PRO A 300 -0.45 1.34 -9.85
CA PRO A 300 -1.29 2.39 -10.40
C PRO A 300 -1.34 3.60 -9.45
N PRO A 301 -1.69 4.81 -9.92
CA PRO A 301 -1.91 5.93 -9.02
C PRO A 301 -3.25 5.75 -8.29
N PHE A 302 -3.29 6.12 -7.03
CA PHE A 302 -4.53 6.43 -6.34
C PHE A 302 -4.93 7.86 -6.74
N GLU A 303 -5.70 7.97 -7.82
CA GLU A 303 -6.07 9.28 -8.34
C GLU A 303 -7.03 10.00 -7.38
N GLU A 304 -6.73 11.25 -7.08
CA GLU A 304 -7.65 12.11 -6.33
C GLU A 304 -8.90 12.41 -7.17
N THR A 305 -10.06 12.00 -6.64
CA THR A 305 -11.34 12.13 -7.34
C THR A 305 -12.38 12.85 -6.47
N LYS A 306 -13.41 13.41 -7.11
CA LYS A 306 -14.55 13.98 -6.40
C LYS A 306 -15.21 12.95 -5.48
N ALA A 307 -15.27 11.69 -5.89
CA ALA A 307 -15.87 10.60 -5.10
C ALA A 307 -15.09 10.31 -3.81
N ASN A 308 -13.75 10.40 -3.84
CA ASN A 308 -12.91 10.25 -2.64
C ASN A 308 -13.21 11.38 -1.64
N HIS A 309 -13.31 12.63 -2.12
CA HIS A 309 -13.68 13.78 -1.28
C HIS A 309 -15.10 13.69 -0.72
N GLN A 310 -16.04 13.14 -1.48
CA GLN A 310 -17.40 12.89 -0.98
C GLN A 310 -17.38 11.82 0.13
N LEU A 311 -16.57 10.76 -0.02
CA LEU A 311 -16.39 9.75 1.01
C LEU A 311 -15.74 10.35 2.28
N LEU A 312 -14.69 11.17 2.13
CA LEU A 312 -14.09 11.89 3.25
C LEU A 312 -15.09 12.85 3.90
N SER A 313 -15.93 13.52 3.12
CA SER A 313 -16.98 14.41 3.67
C SER A 313 -18.01 13.64 4.50
N HIS A 314 -18.37 12.41 4.11
CA HIS A 314 -19.19 11.52 4.93
C HIS A 314 -18.50 11.18 6.25
N ILE A 315 -17.24 10.74 6.21
CA ILE A 315 -16.45 10.42 7.41
C ILE A 315 -16.34 11.64 8.32
N ASN A 316 -16.08 12.83 7.78
CA ASN A 316 -15.97 14.07 8.54
C ASN A 316 -17.29 14.51 9.19
N ARG A 317 -18.42 14.27 8.53
CA ARG A 317 -19.75 14.49 9.14
C ARG A 317 -19.90 13.57 10.35
N VAL A 318 -19.63 12.28 10.19
CA VAL A 318 -19.73 11.29 11.27
C VAL A 318 -18.75 11.60 12.40
N ALA A 319 -17.51 11.98 12.10
CA ALA A 319 -16.53 12.38 13.11
C ALA A 319 -17.06 13.51 14.00
N LYS A 320 -17.66 14.55 13.40
CA LYS A 320 -18.30 15.66 14.15
C LYS A 320 -19.48 15.17 14.99
N ASP A 321 -20.34 14.30 14.45
CA ASP A 321 -21.47 13.73 15.18
C ASP A 321 -21.00 12.89 16.37
N CYS A 322 -19.81 12.29 16.30
CA CYS A 322 -19.13 11.56 17.38
C CYS A 322 -18.32 12.46 18.33
N GLY A 323 -18.26 13.78 18.10
CA GLY A 323 -17.54 14.74 18.95
C GLY A 323 -16.02 14.86 18.63
N TYR A 324 -15.61 14.39 17.45
CA TYR A 324 -14.21 14.50 16.98
C TYR A 324 -14.05 15.60 15.93
N GLU A 325 -12.84 16.13 15.84
CA GLU A 325 -12.48 17.11 14.81
C GLU A 325 -12.48 16.46 13.42
N PRO A 326 -12.88 17.19 12.37
CA PRO A 326 -12.86 16.70 11.01
C PRO A 326 -11.43 16.65 10.45
N PHE A 327 -11.15 15.66 9.61
CA PHE A 327 -9.85 15.46 8.96
C PHE A 327 -9.67 16.36 7.74
N GLY A 328 -8.44 16.85 7.55
CA GLY A 328 -8.02 17.43 6.29
C GLY A 328 -7.87 16.38 5.18
N ALA A 329 -7.92 16.83 3.93
CA ALA A 329 -7.59 16.00 2.77
C ALA A 329 -6.15 16.22 2.35
N ILE A 330 -5.40 15.15 2.05
CA ILE A 330 -4.02 15.26 1.56
C ILE A 330 -3.77 14.33 0.37
N TYR A 331 -2.86 14.77 -0.51
CA TYR A 331 -2.27 13.98 -1.57
C TYR A 331 -0.81 13.68 -1.23
N VAL A 332 -0.39 12.41 -1.25
CA VAL A 332 0.97 12.00 -0.84
C VAL A 332 1.76 11.32 -1.97
N GLY A 333 3.09 11.28 -1.81
CA GLY A 333 3.99 10.73 -2.82
C GLY A 333 4.24 9.21 -2.73
N GLY A 334 4.03 8.61 -1.54
CA GLY A 334 4.20 7.17 -1.34
C GLY A 334 3.02 6.37 -1.86
N GLY A 335 3.26 5.14 -2.33
CA GLY A 335 2.22 4.21 -2.78
C GLY A 335 1.44 3.59 -1.62
N SER A 336 0.40 2.83 -1.91
CA SER A 336 -0.29 1.89 -1.01
C SER A 336 -1.32 1.07 -1.81
N ASP A 337 -1.82 0.01 -1.23
CA ASP A 337 -2.87 -0.86 -1.80
C ASP A 337 -4.17 -0.14 -2.16
N ALA A 338 -4.44 1.02 -1.53
CA ALA A 338 -5.52 1.92 -1.94
C ALA A 338 -5.47 2.24 -3.44
N SER A 339 -4.27 2.21 -4.06
CA SER A 339 -4.05 2.45 -5.48
C SER A 339 -4.70 1.39 -6.35
N TYR A 340 -4.53 0.11 -6.01
CA TYR A 340 -5.11 -1.00 -6.77
C TYR A 340 -6.63 -1.02 -6.68
N ILE A 341 -7.18 -0.81 -5.49
CA ILE A 341 -8.63 -0.75 -5.25
C ILE A 341 -9.24 0.45 -5.98
N SER A 342 -8.64 1.64 -5.83
CA SER A 342 -9.10 2.86 -6.49
C SER A 342 -9.03 2.78 -8.02
N SER A 343 -8.06 2.06 -8.58
CA SER A 343 -7.93 1.83 -10.03
C SER A 343 -9.13 1.09 -10.64
N MET A 344 -9.90 0.38 -9.81
CA MET A 344 -11.15 -0.27 -10.20
C MET A 344 -12.37 0.67 -10.17
N GLY A 345 -12.14 1.98 -9.97
CA GLY A 345 -13.20 2.98 -9.87
C GLY A 345 -13.91 3.03 -8.51
N VAL A 346 -13.35 2.37 -7.49
CA VAL A 346 -13.90 2.34 -6.12
C VAL A 346 -13.47 3.61 -5.37
N PRO A 347 -14.41 4.45 -4.91
CA PRO A 347 -14.08 5.57 -4.05
C PRO A 347 -13.36 5.10 -2.79
N THR A 348 -12.21 5.68 -2.52
CA THR A 348 -11.33 5.21 -1.44
C THR A 348 -10.85 6.39 -0.58
N VAL A 349 -10.77 6.18 0.72
CA VAL A 349 -10.03 7.02 1.67
C VAL A 349 -9.00 6.16 2.36
N CYS A 350 -7.77 6.66 2.44
CA CYS A 350 -6.63 5.97 3.02
C CYS A 350 -6.10 6.71 4.26
N SER A 351 -5.21 6.11 5.01
CA SER A 351 -4.68 6.63 6.30
C SER A 351 -5.78 6.72 7.37
N MET A 352 -6.63 5.69 7.42
CA MET A 352 -7.78 5.63 8.33
C MET A 352 -7.39 5.18 9.75
N SER A 353 -6.24 4.53 9.93
CA SER A 353 -5.81 3.89 11.17
C SER A 353 -5.14 4.89 12.14
N ALA A 354 -4.54 4.39 13.21
CA ALA A 354 -3.92 5.18 14.28
C ALA A 354 -2.88 6.19 13.74
N GLU A 355 -2.81 7.35 14.37
CA GLU A 355 -1.83 8.39 14.05
C GLU A 355 -0.47 8.02 14.62
N GLY A 356 0.58 8.30 13.83
CA GLY A 356 1.92 8.00 14.29
C GLY A 356 3.00 8.58 13.39
N SER A 357 4.21 8.12 13.62
CA SER A 357 5.39 8.53 12.86
C SER A 357 6.48 7.46 12.90
N GLY A 358 7.48 7.61 12.03
CA GLY A 358 8.65 6.75 12.02
C GLY A 358 8.45 5.42 11.29
N ALA A 359 7.39 5.26 10.47
CA ALA A 359 7.25 4.10 9.60
C ALA A 359 8.56 3.80 8.85
N HIS A 360 8.90 2.53 8.69
CA HIS A 360 10.14 2.03 8.07
C HIS A 360 11.43 2.36 8.85
N THR A 361 11.32 2.81 10.11
CA THR A 361 12.48 3.05 10.99
C THR A 361 12.32 2.36 12.34
N MET A 362 13.41 2.21 13.09
CA MET A 362 13.38 1.67 14.46
C MET A 362 12.66 2.58 15.46
N GLU A 363 12.32 3.81 15.08
CA GLU A 363 11.59 4.79 15.89
C GLU A 363 10.08 4.77 15.62
N GLU A 364 9.59 3.73 14.95
CA GLU A 364 8.17 3.60 14.60
C GLU A 364 7.30 3.59 15.83
N LYS A 365 6.24 4.43 15.81
CA LYS A 365 5.29 4.56 16.90
C LYS A 365 3.90 4.95 16.44
N ALA A 366 2.88 4.46 17.15
CA ALA A 366 1.47 4.77 16.92
C ALA A 366 0.78 5.22 18.21
N SER A 367 -0.06 6.26 18.13
CA SER A 367 -0.81 6.78 19.26
C SER A 367 -1.89 5.80 19.71
N VAL A 368 -1.84 5.38 20.97
CA VAL A 368 -2.86 4.50 21.58
C VAL A 368 -4.21 5.18 21.66
N GLU A 369 -4.25 6.50 21.92
CA GLU A 369 -5.49 7.27 21.93
C GLU A 369 -6.15 7.30 20.56
N SER A 370 -5.36 7.59 19.52
CA SER A 370 -5.90 7.64 18.15
C SER A 370 -6.29 6.26 17.60
N PHE A 371 -5.69 5.18 18.10
CA PHE A 371 -6.12 3.82 17.78
C PHE A 371 -7.60 3.63 18.10
N TYR A 372 -8.07 4.06 19.25
CA TYR A 372 -9.48 3.94 19.63
C TYR A 372 -10.37 5.00 18.95
N SER A 373 -9.96 6.26 18.96
CA SER A 373 -10.79 7.34 18.41
C SER A 373 -11.03 7.19 16.91
N ARG A 374 -10.02 6.79 16.14
CA ARG A 374 -10.16 6.54 14.71
C ARG A 374 -10.95 5.27 14.41
N TRP A 375 -10.84 4.24 15.26
CA TRP A 375 -11.68 3.06 15.18
C TRP A 375 -13.16 3.40 15.41
N ILE A 376 -13.48 4.23 16.41
CA ILE A 376 -14.86 4.71 16.68
C ILE A 376 -15.43 5.43 15.45
N ILE A 377 -14.65 6.34 14.86
CA ILE A 377 -15.06 7.08 13.66
C ILE A 377 -15.29 6.13 12.48
N ALA A 378 -14.41 5.15 12.28
CA ALA A 378 -14.52 4.17 11.21
C ALA A 378 -15.80 3.32 11.39
N LEU A 379 -16.03 2.76 12.60
CA LEU A 379 -17.24 1.99 12.89
C LEU A 379 -18.51 2.79 12.63
N ALA A 380 -18.60 3.97 13.20
CA ALA A 380 -19.77 4.84 13.04
C ALA A 380 -19.97 5.21 11.55
N SER A 381 -18.89 5.47 10.81
CA SER A 381 -18.95 5.78 9.37
C SER A 381 -19.48 4.59 8.55
N ILE A 382 -19.08 3.36 8.90
CA ILE A 382 -19.60 2.14 8.26
C ILE A 382 -21.09 1.97 8.57
N MET A 383 -21.49 2.16 9.82
CA MET A 383 -22.90 2.00 10.23
C MET A 383 -23.84 3.02 9.57
N GLU A 384 -23.33 4.18 9.17
CA GLU A 384 -24.08 5.23 8.49
C GLU A 384 -23.81 5.30 6.96
N ILE A 385 -23.12 4.30 6.38
CA ILE A 385 -22.61 4.38 4.99
C ILE A 385 -23.74 4.49 3.94
N ASP A 386 -24.96 4.07 4.24
CA ASP A 386 -26.09 4.21 3.34
C ASP A 386 -26.48 5.67 3.09
N GLN A 387 -26.17 6.59 3.98
CA GLN A 387 -26.35 8.03 3.76
C GLN A 387 -25.38 8.53 2.67
N TYR A 388 -24.16 8.00 2.60
CA TYR A 388 -23.23 8.25 1.49
C TYR A 388 -23.73 7.61 0.18
N ALA A 389 -24.23 6.36 0.24
CA ALA A 389 -24.76 5.67 -0.93
C ALA A 389 -25.96 6.38 -1.56
N GLY A 390 -26.85 6.93 -0.73
CA GLY A 390 -28.04 7.69 -1.18
C GLY A 390 -27.74 9.09 -1.72
N SER A 391 -26.51 9.59 -1.55
CA SER A 391 -26.06 10.90 -2.06
C SER A 391 -25.36 10.83 -3.43
N LYS A 392 -25.22 9.64 -4.02
CA LYS A 392 -24.65 9.39 -5.35
C LYS A 392 -25.75 9.48 -6.45
#